data_65b249b7a93b6c885105fe1c9737faf8
#
_entry.id   65b249b7a93b6c885105fe1c9737faf8
#
_cell.length_a   1.000
_cell.length_b   1.000
_cell.length_c   1.000
_cell.angle_alpha   90.00
_cell.angle_beta   90.00
_cell.angle_gamma   90.00
#
_symmetry.space_group_name_H-M   'P 1'
#
loop_
_entity.id
_entity.type
_entity.pdbx_description
1 polymer ?
#
loop_
_entity_poly.entity_id
_entity_poly.type
_entity_poly.pdbx_seq_one_letter_code
_entity_poly.pdbx_strand_id
1 'polypeptide(L)'
;MKKSFLAALALAAVLCGTAMAKDEIVISTGVNMVAGKFDPILGHGVWGPDIFHCHLLKSGKDNVLEKDLAVREKISGDGLSYTYEIRRDVKFADGTPLTAQDIVFTYEKTKASVSAADLTVMESVKALDDFTVEFTLSEPSSLFPYALSFVGIVPAHAYHEAYGDRPVCSGAWRVVDFQKDQQLILEPNPYYYGTKSPFRRVTILKIDEDAALAAAQSGQLDLVLVNSEYAHSAVEGMELLSLDVLGTLAVNLPVIPEGTAPDGSKTGNNVTCDPAIRKALDIGINRRQLVERALNGMGTPACSIGSDTLPWAAHIDFEDNRVEEAKKLLEDAGWKDTDGDGIREKNGVKAEFTVTGRSNDLDRYNTVVALADNAKALGIRIIARSAPWAECRKARAVPTCWSVGAPSPMDFRLYYHSSNINKAVINNPSSYSNPDVDALIDQAMRATDQNTASAFWSKAEARAAADVPFLYISRPRNNYLVRKGLRLPPLNKIPVRNQGLSVVENMNEWSWDD
;
A
#
# COMPACT_ATOMS: atom_id res chain seq x y z
N MET A 1 -39.56 -19.79 -4.56
CA MET A 1 -39.58 -19.28 -5.95
C MET A 1 -38.48 -18.23 -6.05
N LYS A 2 -37.33 -18.66 -6.55
CA LYS A 2 -36.13 -17.80 -6.75
C LYS A 2 -36.28 -17.11 -8.09
N LYS A 3 -36.32 -15.79 -8.12
CA LYS A 3 -36.22 -15.01 -9.36
C LYS A 3 -34.75 -14.61 -9.54
N SER A 4 -34.07 -15.33 -10.43
CA SER A 4 -32.77 -14.95 -10.96
C SER A 4 -32.94 -13.77 -11.91
N PHE A 5 -32.38 -12.60 -11.57
CA PHE A 5 -32.24 -11.51 -12.52
C PHE A 5 -30.91 -11.70 -13.27
N LEU A 6 -31.00 -12.22 -14.49
CA LEU A 6 -29.95 -12.04 -15.49
C LEU A 6 -30.06 -10.61 -16.01
N ALA A 7 -29.10 -9.76 -15.66
CA ALA A 7 -28.92 -8.48 -16.33
C ALA A 7 -28.29 -8.75 -17.70
N ALA A 8 -29.10 -8.67 -18.76
CA ALA A 8 -28.63 -8.75 -20.13
C ALA A 8 -27.87 -7.47 -20.47
N LEU A 9 -26.55 -7.58 -20.66
CA LEU A 9 -25.74 -6.53 -21.30
C LEU A 9 -26.12 -6.49 -22.79
N ALA A 10 -26.81 -5.47 -23.20
CA ALA A 10 -27.05 -5.18 -24.63
C ALA A 10 -25.76 -4.58 -25.21
N LEU A 11 -24.92 -5.41 -25.82
CA LEU A 11 -23.78 -4.98 -26.63
C LEU A 11 -24.25 -4.82 -28.08
N ALA A 12 -24.43 -3.59 -28.56
CA ALA A 12 -24.63 -3.32 -29.97
C ALA A 12 -23.29 -3.47 -30.70
N ALA A 13 -23.13 -4.59 -31.43
CA ALA A 13 -22.02 -4.77 -32.35
C ALA A 13 -22.23 -3.90 -33.59
N VAL A 14 -21.39 -2.92 -33.81
CA VAL A 14 -21.22 -2.28 -35.12
C VAL A 14 -19.94 -2.86 -35.72
N LEU A 15 -20.11 -3.79 -36.64
CA LEU A 15 -19.09 -4.24 -37.58
C LEU A 15 -19.10 -3.32 -38.78
N CYS A 16 -18.06 -2.53 -38.98
CA CYS A 16 -17.55 -2.17 -40.29
C CYS A 16 -16.14 -1.61 -40.19
N GLY A 17 -15.20 -2.22 -40.90
CA GLY A 17 -13.79 -2.04 -40.79
C GLY A 17 -13.27 -0.74 -41.36
N THR A 18 -12.37 -0.22 -40.64
CA THR A 18 -11.03 0.35 -40.88
C THR A 18 -10.42 0.31 -39.49
N ALA A 19 -9.15 -0.05 -39.36
CA ALA A 19 -8.47 -0.01 -38.09
C ALA A 19 -8.36 1.46 -37.64
N MET A 20 -9.44 2.01 -37.11
CA MET A 20 -9.38 3.23 -36.31
C MET A 20 -8.76 2.84 -34.98
N ALA A 21 -7.74 3.56 -34.57
CA ALA A 21 -7.14 3.40 -33.25
C ALA A 21 -8.27 3.39 -32.22
N LYS A 22 -8.31 2.35 -31.38
CA LYS A 22 -9.34 2.17 -30.35
C LYS A 22 -9.17 3.29 -29.31
N ASP A 23 -10.08 4.25 -29.32
CA ASP A 23 -10.01 5.45 -28.46
C ASP A 23 -10.62 5.21 -27.06
N GLU A 24 -11.09 4.00 -26.79
CA GLU A 24 -11.61 3.55 -25.51
C GLU A 24 -10.91 2.28 -25.04
N ILE A 25 -10.66 2.17 -23.75
CA ILE A 25 -10.12 0.96 -23.10
C ILE A 25 -10.99 0.52 -21.94
N VAL A 26 -11.04 -0.80 -21.74
CA VAL A 26 -11.75 -1.44 -20.63
C VAL A 26 -10.75 -2.24 -19.82
N ILE A 27 -10.62 -1.89 -18.55
CA ILE A 27 -9.62 -2.50 -17.67
C ILE A 27 -10.23 -2.98 -16.35
N SER A 28 -9.53 -3.86 -15.66
CA SER A 28 -9.81 -4.16 -14.25
C SER A 28 -8.50 -4.20 -13.46
N THR A 29 -8.45 -3.41 -12.40
CA THR A 29 -7.33 -3.37 -11.44
C THR A 29 -7.72 -3.99 -10.11
N GLY A 30 -8.64 -4.95 -10.12
CA GLY A 30 -9.23 -5.54 -8.92
C GLY A 30 -10.35 -4.66 -8.33
N VAL A 31 -10.51 -4.74 -7.01
CA VAL A 31 -11.69 -4.17 -6.33
C VAL A 31 -11.52 -2.73 -5.84
N ASN A 32 -10.29 -2.23 -5.68
CA ASN A 32 -10.07 -1.00 -4.91
C ASN A 32 -10.50 0.27 -5.62
N MET A 33 -10.30 0.37 -6.96
CA MET A 33 -10.61 1.59 -7.71
C MET A 33 -12.12 1.92 -7.75
N VAL A 34 -12.95 0.92 -7.59
CA VAL A 34 -14.42 1.07 -7.65
C VAL A 34 -15.10 0.96 -6.28
N ALA A 35 -14.32 0.79 -5.21
CA ALA A 35 -14.85 0.57 -3.86
C ALA A 35 -14.90 1.84 -3.00
N GLY A 36 -14.07 2.84 -3.32
CA GLY A 36 -13.81 3.99 -2.47
C GLY A 36 -14.43 5.30 -2.94
N LYS A 37 -14.38 6.30 -2.06
CA LYS A 37 -14.66 7.70 -2.38
C LYS A 37 -13.35 8.38 -2.80
N PHE A 38 -13.42 9.26 -3.81
CA PHE A 38 -12.28 9.97 -4.37
C PHE A 38 -12.07 11.32 -3.67
N ASP A 39 -11.99 11.31 -2.34
CA ASP A 39 -11.86 12.52 -1.52
C ASP A 39 -10.51 12.56 -0.81
N PRO A 40 -9.56 13.41 -1.25
CA PRO A 40 -8.24 13.53 -0.63
C PRO A 40 -8.29 13.99 0.83
N ILE A 41 -9.28 14.84 1.19
CA ILE A 41 -9.48 15.30 2.57
C ILE A 41 -9.78 14.12 3.51
N LEU A 42 -10.45 13.09 3.00
CA LEU A 42 -10.75 11.86 3.74
C LEU A 42 -9.71 10.74 3.55
N GLY A 43 -8.60 11.05 2.89
CA GLY A 43 -7.44 10.14 2.77
C GLY A 43 -7.32 9.38 1.45
N HIS A 44 -8.08 9.76 0.40
CA HIS A 44 -7.80 9.26 -0.95
C HIS A 44 -6.38 9.70 -1.36
N GLY A 45 -5.61 8.78 -1.98
CA GLY A 45 -4.23 9.06 -2.40
C GLY A 45 -3.16 8.65 -1.37
N VAL A 46 -3.47 8.52 -0.08
CA VAL A 46 -2.48 8.17 0.96
C VAL A 46 -1.88 6.78 0.75
N TRP A 47 -2.67 5.82 0.29
CA TRP A 47 -2.28 4.43 0.12
C TRP A 47 -2.26 3.95 -1.33
N GLY A 48 -2.25 4.87 -2.29
CA GLY A 48 -2.23 4.52 -3.71
C GLY A 48 -2.20 5.74 -4.61
N PRO A 49 -2.13 5.56 -5.94
CA PRO A 49 -2.08 6.68 -6.86
C PRO A 49 -3.39 7.46 -6.81
N ASP A 50 -3.28 8.76 -6.75
CA ASP A 50 -4.38 9.69 -7.02
C ASP A 50 -4.22 10.24 -8.45
N ILE A 51 -5.06 9.76 -9.36
CA ILE A 51 -5.06 10.20 -10.76
C ILE A 51 -6.03 11.36 -11.02
N PHE A 52 -6.76 11.78 -9.98
CA PHE A 52 -7.82 12.80 -10.06
C PHE A 52 -7.35 14.18 -9.60
N HIS A 53 -6.39 14.25 -8.69
CA HIS A 53 -5.93 15.49 -8.10
C HIS A 53 -4.43 15.67 -8.30
N CYS A 54 -3.99 16.91 -8.46
CA CYS A 54 -2.60 17.28 -8.37
C CYS A 54 -2.19 17.53 -6.92
N HIS A 55 -0.90 17.44 -6.63
CA HIS A 55 -0.32 17.56 -5.31
C HIS A 55 0.72 18.68 -5.27
N LEU A 56 1.09 19.18 -4.11
CA LEU A 56 2.23 20.11 -4.01
C LEU A 56 3.53 19.44 -4.43
N LEU A 57 3.76 18.23 -3.90
CA LEU A 57 4.88 17.36 -4.22
C LEU A 57 4.36 16.03 -4.75
N LYS A 58 5.20 15.23 -5.36
CA LYS A 58 4.90 13.85 -5.79
C LYS A 58 6.10 12.94 -5.53
N SER A 59 5.87 11.65 -5.44
CA SER A 59 6.92 10.66 -5.44
C SER A 59 7.44 10.49 -6.87
N GLY A 60 8.71 10.80 -7.09
CA GLY A 60 9.38 10.73 -8.38
C GLY A 60 10.32 9.54 -8.48
N LYS A 61 11.38 9.69 -9.28
CA LYS A 61 12.37 8.64 -9.51
C LYS A 61 12.94 8.12 -8.19
N ASP A 62 13.05 6.80 -8.08
CA ASP A 62 13.57 6.09 -6.90
C ASP A 62 12.82 6.43 -5.60
N ASN A 63 11.54 6.83 -5.72
CA ASN A 63 10.68 7.26 -4.62
C ASN A 63 11.18 8.50 -3.85
N VAL A 64 12.06 9.30 -4.46
CA VAL A 64 12.44 10.61 -3.95
C VAL A 64 11.35 11.62 -4.25
N LEU A 65 11.11 12.55 -3.31
CA LEU A 65 10.10 13.59 -3.51
C LEU A 65 10.52 14.59 -4.59
N GLU A 66 9.61 14.85 -5.51
CA GLU A 66 9.74 15.83 -6.59
C GLU A 66 8.61 16.86 -6.51
N LYS A 67 8.82 18.01 -7.15
CA LYS A 67 7.80 19.04 -7.27
C LYS A 67 6.73 18.63 -8.29
N ASP A 68 5.45 18.92 -7.98
CA ASP A 68 4.32 18.77 -8.89
C ASP A 68 3.66 20.14 -9.16
N LEU A 69 2.74 20.59 -8.28
CA LEU A 69 2.26 21.98 -8.33
C LEU A 69 3.32 22.98 -7.93
N ALA A 70 4.15 22.65 -6.94
CA ALA A 70 5.24 23.50 -6.51
C ALA A 70 6.28 23.67 -7.63
N VAL A 71 6.70 24.92 -7.89
CA VAL A 71 7.80 25.24 -8.80
C VAL A 71 9.03 25.70 -8.03
N ARG A 72 8.85 26.32 -6.88
CA ARG A 72 9.92 26.70 -5.94
C ARG A 72 9.56 26.31 -4.52
N GLU A 73 10.59 26.09 -3.75
CA GLU A 73 10.51 25.70 -2.35
C GLU A 73 11.54 26.50 -1.55
N LYS A 74 11.14 26.95 -0.37
CA LYS A 74 12.03 27.54 0.63
C LYS A 74 11.66 26.97 2.00
N ILE A 75 12.61 26.32 2.67
CA ILE A 75 12.47 25.80 4.01
C ILE A 75 13.35 26.64 4.93
N SER A 76 12.83 27.04 6.10
CA SER A 76 13.61 27.73 7.13
C SER A 76 14.68 26.82 7.72
N GLY A 77 15.78 27.38 8.21
CA GLY A 77 16.88 26.59 8.77
C GLY A 77 16.53 25.78 10.02
N ASP A 78 15.46 26.16 10.73
CA ASP A 78 14.89 25.44 11.87
C ASP A 78 13.86 24.37 11.46
N GLY A 79 13.52 24.28 10.16
CA GLY A 79 12.54 23.31 9.64
C GLY A 79 11.08 23.61 10.04
N LEU A 80 10.78 24.84 10.50
CA LEU A 80 9.44 25.20 10.96
C LEU A 80 8.58 25.93 9.93
N SER A 81 9.18 26.51 8.90
CA SER A 81 8.46 27.21 7.82
C SER A 81 8.79 26.65 6.46
N TYR A 82 7.75 26.34 5.68
CA TYR A 82 7.81 25.83 4.32
C TYR A 82 7.04 26.76 3.40
N THR A 83 7.73 27.44 2.48
CA THR A 83 7.10 28.32 1.49
C THR A 83 7.22 27.68 0.11
N TYR A 84 6.08 27.57 -0.58
CA TYR A 84 6.01 27.04 -1.94
C TYR A 84 5.43 28.07 -2.89
N GLU A 85 6.14 28.37 -4.01
CA GLU A 85 5.54 29.00 -5.17
C GLU A 85 4.94 27.90 -6.05
N ILE A 86 3.70 28.09 -6.53
CA ILE A 86 3.00 27.11 -7.36
C ILE A 86 2.88 27.57 -8.81
N ARG A 87 2.58 26.61 -9.69
CA ARG A 87 2.28 26.82 -11.11
C ARG A 87 1.10 27.79 -11.26
N ARG A 88 1.12 28.55 -12.38
CA ARG A 88 0.07 29.54 -12.71
C ARG A 88 -0.88 29.06 -13.81
N ASP A 89 -0.60 27.90 -14.42
CA ASP A 89 -1.28 27.35 -15.59
C ASP A 89 -2.24 26.21 -15.27
N VAL A 90 -2.44 25.90 -13.98
CA VAL A 90 -3.28 24.79 -13.54
C VAL A 90 -4.73 25.22 -13.39
N LYS A 91 -5.64 24.36 -13.89
CA LYS A 91 -7.09 24.52 -13.77
C LYS A 91 -7.75 23.23 -13.31
N PHE A 92 -8.83 23.36 -12.60
CA PHE A 92 -9.73 22.25 -12.35
C PHE A 92 -10.50 21.84 -13.62
N ALA A 93 -11.14 20.67 -13.60
CA ALA A 93 -11.86 20.12 -14.75
C ALA A 93 -13.11 20.92 -15.16
N ASP A 94 -13.56 21.84 -14.34
CA ASP A 94 -14.62 22.82 -14.64
C ASP A 94 -14.07 24.11 -15.30
N GLY A 95 -12.76 24.22 -15.45
CA GLY A 95 -12.06 25.37 -16.05
C GLY A 95 -11.65 26.45 -15.05
N THR A 96 -12.00 26.34 -13.78
CA THR A 96 -11.64 27.31 -12.73
C THR A 96 -10.13 27.22 -12.44
N PRO A 97 -9.39 28.34 -12.34
CA PRO A 97 -7.98 28.33 -11.96
C PRO A 97 -7.77 27.78 -10.55
N LEU A 98 -6.70 26.98 -10.37
CA LEU A 98 -6.21 26.56 -9.06
C LEU A 98 -5.31 27.64 -8.47
N THR A 99 -5.58 28.02 -7.22
CA THR A 99 -4.83 29.06 -6.50
C THR A 99 -4.33 28.58 -5.15
N ALA A 100 -3.49 29.39 -4.50
CA ALA A 100 -3.03 29.13 -3.14
C ALA A 100 -4.17 29.03 -2.11
N GLN A 101 -5.33 29.65 -2.38
CA GLN A 101 -6.50 29.55 -1.50
C GLN A 101 -7.11 28.14 -1.49
N ASP A 102 -7.06 27.41 -2.62
CA ASP A 102 -7.51 26.01 -2.69
C ASP A 102 -6.58 25.11 -1.87
N ILE A 103 -5.28 25.41 -1.85
CA ILE A 103 -4.30 24.71 -1.04
C ILE A 103 -4.59 24.96 0.45
N VAL A 104 -4.75 26.21 0.86
CA VAL A 104 -5.12 26.56 2.26
C VAL A 104 -6.38 25.82 2.67
N PHE A 105 -7.44 25.91 1.87
CA PHE A 105 -8.69 25.21 2.13
C PHE A 105 -8.47 23.69 2.31
N THR A 106 -7.73 23.07 1.39
CA THR A 106 -7.50 21.63 1.40
C THR A 106 -6.80 21.18 2.68
N TYR A 107 -5.69 21.84 3.04
CA TYR A 107 -4.89 21.41 4.20
C TYR A 107 -5.57 21.72 5.54
N GLU A 108 -6.29 22.84 5.68
CA GLU A 108 -7.09 23.13 6.87
C GLU A 108 -8.19 22.09 7.07
N LYS A 109 -8.92 21.76 6.00
CA LYS A 109 -9.96 20.72 6.06
C LYS A 109 -9.39 19.33 6.35
N THR A 110 -8.26 18.97 5.73
CA THR A 110 -7.60 17.69 5.97
C THR A 110 -7.15 17.57 7.42
N LYS A 111 -6.54 18.61 7.98
CA LYS A 111 -6.13 18.65 9.40
C LYS A 111 -7.32 18.45 10.35
N ALA A 112 -8.46 19.00 10.01
CA ALA A 112 -9.69 18.89 10.82
C ALA A 112 -10.45 17.57 10.60
N SER A 113 -10.02 16.72 9.66
CA SER A 113 -10.68 15.47 9.29
C SER A 113 -10.08 14.25 10.01
N VAL A 114 -10.64 13.08 9.72
CA VAL A 114 -10.11 11.77 10.13
C VAL A 114 -9.16 11.18 9.07
N SER A 115 -8.50 12.01 8.28
CA SER A 115 -7.57 11.57 7.24
C SER A 115 -6.42 10.74 7.81
N ALA A 116 -5.91 9.81 7.00
CA ALA A 116 -4.67 9.08 7.29
C ALA A 116 -3.40 9.93 7.03
N ALA A 117 -3.52 11.09 6.40
CA ALA A 117 -2.42 12.04 6.25
C ALA A 117 -2.12 12.70 7.61
N ASP A 118 -0.91 12.49 8.11
CA ASP A 118 -0.49 13.06 9.40
C ASP A 118 -0.10 14.55 9.24
N LEU A 119 -1.01 15.43 9.59
CA LEU A 119 -0.82 16.89 9.62
C LEU A 119 -0.78 17.43 11.04
N THR A 120 -0.54 16.61 12.06
CA THR A 120 -0.57 17.01 13.46
C THR A 120 0.44 18.12 13.78
N VAL A 121 1.61 18.11 13.15
CA VAL A 121 2.65 19.13 13.31
C VAL A 121 2.36 20.44 12.57
N MET A 122 1.43 20.47 11.61
CA MET A 122 1.06 21.70 10.90
C MET A 122 0.32 22.63 11.85
N GLU A 123 0.91 23.75 12.20
CA GLU A 123 0.27 24.77 13.03
C GLU A 123 -0.71 25.61 12.19
N SER A 124 -0.22 26.13 11.07
CA SER A 124 -1.02 26.93 10.15
C SER A 124 -0.58 26.78 8.69
N VAL A 125 -1.49 27.12 7.78
CA VAL A 125 -1.23 27.30 6.36
C VAL A 125 -1.84 28.60 5.89
N LYS A 126 -1.12 29.40 5.07
CA LYS A 126 -1.58 30.72 4.61
C LYS A 126 -1.19 30.94 3.14
N ALA A 127 -2.08 31.54 2.38
CA ALA A 127 -1.75 32.11 1.08
C ALA A 127 -1.11 33.48 1.30
N LEU A 128 0.13 33.66 0.81
CA LEU A 128 0.82 34.95 0.81
C LEU A 128 0.38 35.82 -0.37
N ASP A 129 0.06 35.16 -1.48
CA ASP A 129 -0.58 35.69 -2.68
C ASP A 129 -1.31 34.54 -3.42
N ASP A 130 -1.84 34.78 -4.62
CA ASP A 130 -2.60 33.77 -5.38
C ASP A 130 -1.78 32.52 -5.74
N PHE A 131 -0.44 32.59 -5.72
CA PHE A 131 0.46 31.52 -6.17
C PHE A 131 1.58 31.22 -5.18
N THR A 132 1.47 31.71 -3.95
CA THR A 132 2.46 31.45 -2.90
C THR A 132 1.75 31.02 -1.61
N VAL A 133 2.12 29.84 -1.09
CA VAL A 133 1.60 29.30 0.16
C VAL A 133 2.73 29.09 1.17
N GLU A 134 2.46 29.41 2.42
CA GLU A 134 3.35 29.17 3.55
C GLU A 134 2.68 28.25 4.57
N PHE A 135 3.41 27.19 4.97
CA PHE A 135 3.07 26.32 6.09
C PHE A 135 3.96 26.64 7.27
N THR A 136 3.39 26.71 8.46
CA THR A 136 4.12 26.79 9.74
C THR A 136 3.88 25.51 10.52
N LEU A 137 4.97 24.94 11.06
CA LEU A 137 4.94 23.73 11.88
C LEU A 137 5.20 24.08 13.35
N SER A 138 4.62 23.33 14.28
CA SER A 138 4.87 23.42 15.72
C SER A 138 6.21 22.80 16.13
N GLU A 139 6.70 21.84 15.33
CA GLU A 139 8.01 21.20 15.49
C GLU A 139 8.50 20.72 14.12
N PRO A 140 9.81 20.55 13.89
CA PRO A 140 10.35 20.03 12.65
C PRO A 140 9.80 18.62 12.38
N SER A 141 9.51 18.30 11.11
CA SER A 141 9.04 16.98 10.73
C SER A 141 9.55 16.54 9.37
N SER A 142 10.39 15.51 9.34
CA SER A 142 10.85 14.88 8.10
C SER A 142 9.73 14.19 7.34
N LEU A 143 8.59 13.89 7.98
CA LEU A 143 7.41 13.29 7.34
C LEU A 143 6.48 14.32 6.70
N PHE A 144 6.57 15.60 7.06
CA PHE A 144 5.66 16.62 6.55
C PHE A 144 5.71 16.76 5.01
N PRO A 145 6.88 16.77 4.34
CA PRO A 145 6.93 16.81 2.88
C PRO A 145 6.23 15.62 2.21
N TYR A 146 6.24 14.44 2.82
CA TYR A 146 5.49 13.27 2.30
C TYR A 146 3.98 13.49 2.40
N ALA A 147 3.47 14.13 3.46
CA ALA A 147 2.05 14.50 3.52
C ALA A 147 1.64 15.42 2.36
N LEU A 148 2.54 16.31 1.92
CA LEU A 148 2.31 17.19 0.75
C LEU A 148 2.26 16.43 -0.58
N SER A 149 2.77 15.19 -0.63
CA SER A 149 2.73 14.32 -1.80
C SER A 149 1.54 13.35 -1.82
N PHE A 150 0.79 13.26 -0.72
CA PHE A 150 -0.37 12.36 -0.59
C PHE A 150 -1.70 13.10 -0.62
N VAL A 151 -1.73 14.36 -0.19
CA VAL A 151 -2.96 15.14 -0.12
C VAL A 151 -3.19 15.86 -1.45
N GLY A 152 -4.12 15.36 -2.24
CA GLY A 152 -4.54 15.99 -3.48
C GLY A 152 -5.31 17.27 -3.24
N ILE A 153 -5.11 18.29 -4.08
CA ILE A 153 -5.73 19.60 -3.91
C ILE A 153 -7.16 19.59 -4.44
N VAL A 154 -8.10 19.97 -3.59
CA VAL A 154 -9.53 20.09 -3.93
C VAL A 154 -9.93 21.53 -4.14
N PRO A 155 -10.93 21.82 -5.02
CA PRO A 155 -11.43 23.17 -5.26
C PRO A 155 -12.31 23.67 -4.10
N ALA A 156 -11.92 24.76 -3.47
CA ALA A 156 -12.69 25.34 -2.36
C ALA A 156 -14.14 25.68 -2.76
N HIS A 157 -14.34 26.17 -4.01
CA HIS A 157 -15.64 26.59 -4.53
C HIS A 157 -16.60 25.42 -4.80
N ALA A 158 -16.10 24.20 -5.02
CA ALA A 158 -16.91 23.04 -5.40
C ALA A 158 -16.86 21.89 -4.37
N TYR A 159 -16.17 22.08 -3.23
CA TYR A 159 -16.09 21.06 -2.20
C TYR A 159 -17.37 20.99 -1.37
N HIS A 160 -17.92 19.78 -1.19
CA HIS A 160 -19.09 19.50 -0.38
C HIS A 160 -19.04 18.09 0.21
N GLU A 161 -19.97 17.71 1.08
CA GLU A 161 -19.97 16.42 1.79
C GLU A 161 -19.91 15.17 0.88
N ALA A 162 -20.54 15.24 -0.30
CA ALA A 162 -20.53 14.15 -1.28
C ALA A 162 -19.46 14.35 -2.38
N TYR A 163 -18.46 15.21 -2.16
CA TYR A 163 -17.40 15.53 -3.14
C TYR A 163 -16.74 14.29 -3.72
N GLY A 164 -16.41 13.31 -2.86
CA GLY A 164 -15.71 12.10 -3.25
C GLY A 164 -16.48 11.15 -4.18
N ASP A 165 -17.78 11.37 -4.41
CA ASP A 165 -18.57 10.55 -5.34
C ASP A 165 -18.41 11.06 -6.79
N ARG A 166 -18.19 12.37 -6.97
CA ARG A 166 -17.96 13.01 -8.26
C ARG A 166 -17.08 14.25 -8.12
N PRO A 167 -15.77 14.05 -7.93
CA PRO A 167 -14.85 15.15 -7.67
C PRO A 167 -14.67 16.07 -8.88
N VAL A 168 -14.48 17.35 -8.62
CA VAL A 168 -13.99 18.33 -9.60
C VAL A 168 -12.47 18.25 -9.60
N CYS A 169 -11.92 17.51 -10.56
CA CYS A 169 -10.54 17.06 -10.58
C CYS A 169 -9.57 18.13 -11.08
N SER A 170 -8.29 18.08 -10.66
CA SER A 170 -7.18 18.85 -11.22
C SER A 170 -6.12 17.94 -11.87
N GLY A 171 -6.19 16.63 -11.66
CA GLY A 171 -5.31 15.62 -12.26
C GLY A 171 -5.68 15.28 -13.70
N ALA A 172 -5.08 14.20 -14.22
CA ALA A 172 -5.19 13.79 -15.62
C ALA A 172 -6.60 13.33 -16.02
N TRP A 173 -7.37 12.83 -15.08
CA TRP A 173 -8.65 12.18 -15.32
C TRP A 173 -9.79 12.87 -14.56
N ARG A 174 -10.99 12.83 -15.15
CA ARG A 174 -12.24 13.21 -14.49
C ARG A 174 -13.21 12.04 -14.43
N VAL A 175 -13.97 11.97 -13.34
CA VAL A 175 -15.02 10.97 -13.14
C VAL A 175 -16.25 11.38 -13.94
N VAL A 176 -16.71 10.51 -14.86
CA VAL A 176 -17.93 10.69 -15.64
C VAL A 176 -19.09 9.94 -15.01
N ASP A 177 -18.87 8.68 -14.65
CA ASP A 177 -19.82 7.83 -13.96
C ASP A 177 -19.12 6.96 -12.93
N PHE A 178 -19.74 6.78 -11.79
CA PHE A 178 -19.25 5.93 -10.72
C PHE A 178 -20.39 5.12 -10.14
N GLN A 179 -20.30 3.81 -10.29
CA GLN A 179 -21.21 2.85 -9.69
C GLN A 179 -20.41 2.00 -8.71
N LYS A 180 -20.58 2.31 -7.43
CA LYS A 180 -19.83 1.67 -6.35
C LYS A 180 -19.87 0.14 -6.47
N ASP A 181 -18.71 -0.50 -6.32
CA ASP A 181 -18.52 -1.94 -6.42
C ASP A 181 -18.93 -2.57 -7.78
N GLN A 182 -19.01 -1.77 -8.84
CA GLN A 182 -19.33 -2.23 -10.19
C GLN A 182 -18.37 -1.64 -11.24
N GLN A 183 -18.42 -0.31 -11.46
CA GLN A 183 -17.62 0.34 -12.49
C GLN A 183 -17.30 1.79 -12.17
N LEU A 184 -16.24 2.27 -12.81
CA LEU A 184 -15.83 3.67 -12.85
C LEU A 184 -15.54 4.05 -14.30
N ILE A 185 -16.16 5.11 -14.80
CA ILE A 185 -15.94 5.63 -16.15
C ILE A 185 -15.22 6.95 -16.05
N LEU A 186 -14.10 7.04 -16.76
CA LEU A 186 -13.20 8.18 -16.77
C LEU A 186 -13.09 8.77 -18.17
N GLU A 187 -12.90 10.09 -18.24
CA GLU A 187 -12.48 10.82 -19.43
C GLU A 187 -11.28 11.70 -19.08
N PRO A 188 -10.43 12.04 -20.06
CA PRO A 188 -9.33 12.98 -19.83
C PRO A 188 -9.83 14.33 -19.33
N ASN A 189 -9.11 14.93 -18.37
CA ASN A 189 -9.31 16.31 -17.98
C ASN A 189 -8.79 17.21 -19.10
N PRO A 190 -9.65 18.02 -19.77
CA PRO A 190 -9.23 18.88 -20.90
C PRO A 190 -8.23 19.97 -20.47
N TYR A 191 -8.21 20.32 -19.19
CA TYR A 191 -7.35 21.36 -18.62
C TYR A 191 -6.09 20.84 -17.94
N TYR A 192 -5.87 19.51 -17.96
CA TYR A 192 -4.68 18.94 -17.33
C TYR A 192 -3.38 19.51 -17.93
N TYR A 193 -2.48 19.94 -17.08
CA TYR A 193 -1.22 20.61 -17.45
C TYR A 193 -0.11 19.65 -17.90
N GLY A 194 -0.25 18.34 -17.65
CA GLY A 194 0.68 17.29 -18.07
C GLY A 194 0.31 16.66 -19.41
N THR A 195 0.87 15.47 -19.68
CA THR A 195 0.57 14.69 -20.88
C THR A 195 -0.90 14.29 -20.91
N LYS A 196 -1.59 14.63 -21.99
CA LYS A 196 -3.00 14.27 -22.17
C LYS A 196 -3.12 12.89 -22.78
N SER A 197 -4.07 12.11 -22.28
CA SER A 197 -4.35 10.77 -22.79
C SER A 197 -4.86 10.82 -24.23
N PRO A 198 -4.45 9.88 -25.09
CA PRO A 198 -5.06 9.68 -26.41
C PRO A 198 -6.43 8.97 -26.32
N PHE A 199 -6.76 8.36 -25.18
CA PHE A 199 -8.02 7.69 -24.98
C PHE A 199 -9.13 8.69 -24.66
N ARG A 200 -10.25 8.60 -25.36
CA ARG A 200 -11.45 9.36 -25.09
C ARG A 200 -12.14 8.89 -23.81
N ARG A 201 -12.05 7.58 -23.49
CA ARG A 201 -12.71 6.98 -22.33
C ARG A 201 -11.94 5.79 -21.78
N VAL A 202 -11.90 5.69 -20.47
CA VAL A 202 -11.44 4.49 -19.73
C VAL A 202 -12.58 3.98 -18.87
N THR A 203 -12.93 2.71 -19.04
CA THR A 203 -13.87 2.01 -18.17
C THR A 203 -13.11 1.06 -17.26
N ILE A 204 -13.22 1.24 -15.95
CA ILE A 204 -12.61 0.37 -14.94
C ILE A 204 -13.73 -0.48 -14.33
N LEU A 205 -13.64 -1.80 -14.50
CA LEU A 205 -14.61 -2.76 -13.97
C LEU A 205 -14.10 -3.39 -12.68
N LYS A 206 -15.01 -3.64 -11.74
CA LYS A 206 -14.73 -4.53 -10.62
C LYS A 206 -14.78 -5.97 -11.10
N ILE A 207 -13.66 -6.68 -10.98
CA ILE A 207 -13.56 -8.11 -11.22
C ILE A 207 -12.80 -8.71 -10.04
N ASP A 208 -13.39 -9.71 -9.39
CA ASP A 208 -12.77 -10.43 -8.28
C ASP A 208 -11.64 -11.34 -8.81
N GLU A 209 -10.64 -11.63 -7.98
CA GLU A 209 -9.41 -12.33 -8.39
C GLU A 209 -9.67 -13.73 -8.98
N ASP A 210 -10.69 -14.44 -8.50
CA ASP A 210 -11.09 -15.76 -8.98
C ASP A 210 -11.76 -15.73 -10.36
N ALA A 211 -12.35 -14.59 -10.76
CA ALA A 211 -12.98 -14.37 -12.05
C ALA A 211 -12.04 -13.71 -13.08
N ALA A 212 -10.88 -13.21 -12.67
CA ALA A 212 -10.01 -12.37 -13.48
C ALA A 212 -9.49 -13.11 -14.73
N LEU A 213 -9.09 -14.38 -14.61
CA LEU A 213 -8.61 -15.17 -15.74
C LEU A 213 -9.71 -15.42 -16.78
N ALA A 214 -10.92 -15.78 -16.35
CA ALA A 214 -12.06 -15.97 -17.24
C ALA A 214 -12.47 -14.67 -17.95
N ALA A 215 -12.40 -13.54 -17.23
CA ALA A 215 -12.64 -12.23 -17.80
C ALA A 215 -11.59 -11.85 -18.86
N ALA A 216 -10.31 -12.16 -18.62
CA ALA A 216 -9.26 -12.01 -19.63
C ALA A 216 -9.55 -12.84 -20.89
N GLN A 217 -9.90 -14.12 -20.72
CA GLN A 217 -10.21 -15.05 -21.81
C GLN A 217 -11.44 -14.65 -22.62
N SER A 218 -12.38 -13.89 -22.05
CA SER A 218 -13.56 -13.40 -22.77
C SER A 218 -13.24 -12.39 -23.87
N GLY A 219 -12.03 -11.83 -23.88
CA GLY A 219 -11.60 -10.79 -24.83
C GLY A 219 -12.22 -9.42 -24.62
N GLN A 220 -12.96 -9.20 -23.53
CA GLN A 220 -13.65 -7.95 -23.24
C GLN A 220 -12.76 -6.90 -22.54
N LEU A 221 -11.62 -7.33 -22.00
CA LEU A 221 -10.70 -6.47 -21.27
C LEU A 221 -9.42 -6.19 -22.05
N ASP A 222 -8.90 -5.00 -21.89
CA ASP A 222 -7.60 -4.60 -22.44
C ASP A 222 -6.48 -4.74 -21.41
N LEU A 223 -6.82 -4.71 -20.12
CA LEU A 223 -5.91 -5.01 -19.02
C LEU A 223 -6.71 -5.60 -17.85
N VAL A 224 -6.15 -6.62 -17.20
CA VAL A 224 -6.73 -7.18 -15.98
C VAL A 224 -5.66 -7.60 -14.99
N LEU A 225 -5.82 -7.22 -13.73
CA LEU A 225 -5.03 -7.75 -12.61
C LEU A 225 -5.34 -9.23 -12.43
N VAL A 226 -4.29 -10.04 -12.32
CA VAL A 226 -4.38 -11.45 -11.95
C VAL A 226 -3.52 -11.73 -10.73
N ASN A 227 -3.90 -12.70 -9.92
CA ASN A 227 -3.06 -13.15 -8.80
C ASN A 227 -1.83 -13.93 -9.31
N SER A 228 -0.92 -14.24 -8.41
CA SER A 228 0.33 -14.93 -8.75
C SER A 228 0.11 -16.34 -9.32
N GLU A 229 -1.01 -17.00 -8.99
CA GLU A 229 -1.36 -18.32 -9.50
C GLU A 229 -1.64 -18.28 -11.02
N TYR A 230 -2.31 -17.22 -11.49
CA TYR A 230 -2.72 -17.08 -12.90
C TYR A 230 -1.73 -16.28 -13.74
N ALA A 231 -0.66 -15.75 -13.17
CA ALA A 231 0.32 -14.93 -13.88
C ALA A 231 0.93 -15.63 -15.12
N HIS A 232 1.13 -16.94 -15.05
CA HIS A 232 1.67 -17.74 -16.15
C HIS A 232 0.61 -18.33 -17.11
N SER A 233 -0.67 -17.99 -16.90
CA SER A 233 -1.74 -18.48 -17.75
C SER A 233 -1.69 -17.85 -19.14
N ALA A 234 -1.63 -18.69 -20.18
CA ALA A 234 -1.67 -18.20 -21.54
C ALA A 234 -3.10 -17.76 -21.91
N VAL A 235 -3.26 -16.52 -22.32
CA VAL A 235 -4.50 -15.95 -22.83
C VAL A 235 -4.24 -15.39 -24.22
N GLU A 236 -5.04 -15.81 -25.21
CA GLU A 236 -4.87 -15.39 -26.60
C GLU A 236 -4.99 -13.86 -26.72
N GLY A 237 -4.04 -13.24 -27.43
CA GLY A 237 -4.02 -11.80 -27.64
C GLY A 237 -3.60 -10.97 -26.42
N MET A 238 -3.19 -11.60 -25.31
CA MET A 238 -2.66 -10.90 -24.13
C MET A 238 -1.22 -11.29 -23.84
N GLU A 239 -0.54 -10.47 -23.07
CA GLU A 239 0.81 -10.71 -22.56
C GLU A 239 0.89 -10.33 -21.08
N LEU A 240 1.84 -10.93 -20.37
CA LEU A 240 2.07 -10.66 -18.95
C LEU A 240 2.89 -9.38 -18.77
N LEU A 241 2.34 -8.44 -18.00
CA LEU A 241 3.09 -7.34 -17.38
C LEU A 241 3.20 -7.63 -15.88
N SER A 242 4.42 -7.76 -15.37
CA SER A 242 4.69 -8.00 -13.95
C SER A 242 5.48 -6.84 -13.37
N LEU A 243 4.87 -6.09 -12.44
CA LEU A 243 5.46 -4.89 -11.82
C LEU A 243 6.01 -5.21 -10.44
N ASP A 244 7.27 -4.83 -10.20
CA ASP A 244 7.79 -4.73 -8.83
C ASP A 244 7.02 -3.65 -8.09
N VAL A 245 6.70 -3.89 -6.82
CA VAL A 245 5.93 -2.95 -6.00
C VAL A 245 6.53 -2.79 -4.61
N LEU A 246 6.36 -1.61 -4.03
CA LEU A 246 6.57 -1.41 -2.59
C LEU A 246 5.51 -2.21 -1.84
N GLY A 247 5.93 -3.04 -0.96
CA GLY A 247 5.01 -3.82 -0.14
C GLY A 247 5.54 -5.22 0.09
N THR A 248 5.87 -5.47 1.35
CA THR A 248 6.35 -6.75 1.83
C THR A 248 5.20 -7.50 2.47
N LEU A 249 5.00 -8.77 2.12
CA LEU A 249 4.14 -9.67 2.87
C LEU A 249 4.87 -10.05 4.15
N ALA A 250 4.26 -9.71 5.27
CA ALA A 250 4.81 -9.91 6.60
C ALA A 250 3.73 -10.35 7.58
N VAL A 251 4.09 -11.24 8.49
CA VAL A 251 3.22 -11.65 9.60
C VAL A 251 3.63 -10.89 10.84
N ASN A 252 2.72 -10.09 11.43
CA ASN A 252 3.00 -9.52 12.73
C ASN A 252 3.03 -10.62 13.79
N LEU A 253 4.05 -10.58 14.63
CA LEU A 253 4.24 -11.51 15.73
C LEU A 253 4.09 -10.73 17.06
N PRO A 254 2.92 -10.81 17.72
CA PRO A 254 2.71 -10.12 19.00
C PRO A 254 3.82 -10.45 19.99
N VAL A 255 4.42 -9.40 20.57
CA VAL A 255 5.54 -9.55 21.53
C VAL A 255 5.05 -9.61 22.98
N ILE A 256 3.74 -9.53 23.20
CA ILE A 256 3.08 -9.62 24.51
C ILE A 256 2.29 -10.92 24.64
N PRO A 257 2.13 -11.48 25.86
CA PRO A 257 1.28 -12.63 26.09
C PRO A 257 -0.20 -12.30 25.80
N GLU A 258 -1.02 -13.34 25.69
CA GLU A 258 -2.46 -13.17 25.53
C GLU A 258 -3.07 -12.36 26.67
N GLY A 259 -3.99 -11.47 26.29
CA GLY A 259 -4.67 -10.57 27.21
C GLY A 259 -5.90 -9.93 26.59
N THR A 260 -6.37 -8.86 27.22
CA THR A 260 -7.50 -8.06 26.76
C THR A 260 -7.04 -6.60 26.58
N ALA A 261 -7.28 -6.05 25.42
CA ALA A 261 -7.00 -4.63 25.12
C ALA A 261 -8.02 -3.72 25.85
N PRO A 262 -7.75 -2.41 25.96
CA PRO A 262 -8.65 -1.46 26.64
C PRO A 262 -10.06 -1.40 26.08
N ASP A 263 -10.25 -1.75 24.79
CA ASP A 263 -11.55 -1.81 24.11
C ASP A 263 -12.27 -3.17 24.29
N GLY A 264 -11.73 -4.07 25.11
CA GLY A 264 -12.29 -5.39 25.37
C GLY A 264 -11.94 -6.46 24.33
N SER A 265 -11.20 -6.11 23.26
CA SER A 265 -10.76 -7.10 22.26
C SER A 265 -9.61 -7.97 22.77
N LYS A 266 -9.54 -9.22 22.26
CA LYS A 266 -8.39 -10.08 22.53
C LYS A 266 -7.12 -9.51 21.91
N THR A 267 -6.00 -9.65 22.61
CA THR A 267 -4.68 -9.18 22.18
C THR A 267 -3.58 -10.13 22.63
N GLY A 268 -2.42 -10.07 21.99
CA GLY A 268 -1.25 -10.85 22.35
C GLY A 268 -1.29 -12.30 21.87
N ASN A 269 -0.21 -13.03 22.16
CA ASN A 269 -0.10 -14.47 21.83
C ASN A 269 0.95 -15.13 22.73
N ASN A 270 0.56 -16.19 23.44
CA ASN A 270 1.42 -16.87 24.41
C ASN A 270 2.61 -17.64 23.80
N VAL A 271 2.60 -17.84 22.47
CA VAL A 271 3.71 -18.48 21.74
C VAL A 271 4.66 -17.42 21.16
N THR A 272 4.11 -16.48 20.39
CA THR A 272 4.94 -15.47 19.70
C THR A 272 5.52 -14.40 20.65
N CYS A 273 4.99 -14.26 21.88
CA CYS A 273 5.59 -13.38 22.88
C CYS A 273 7.00 -13.84 23.30
N ASP A 274 7.31 -15.14 23.16
CA ASP A 274 8.67 -15.63 23.40
C ASP A 274 9.60 -15.23 22.23
N PRO A 275 10.69 -14.47 22.47
CA PRO A 275 11.61 -14.05 21.42
C PRO A 275 12.30 -15.21 20.70
N ALA A 276 12.46 -16.38 21.36
CA ALA A 276 13.05 -17.56 20.74
C ALA A 276 12.18 -18.11 19.60
N ILE A 277 10.86 -18.11 19.76
CA ILE A 277 9.91 -18.50 18.69
C ILE A 277 10.04 -17.55 17.50
N ARG A 278 10.02 -16.23 17.76
CA ARG A 278 10.11 -15.24 16.67
C ARG A 278 11.43 -15.36 15.91
N LYS A 279 12.53 -15.46 16.65
CA LYS A 279 13.87 -15.59 16.05
C LYS A 279 14.05 -16.93 15.32
N ALA A 280 13.55 -18.02 15.88
CA ALA A 280 13.60 -19.32 15.22
C ALA A 280 12.81 -19.34 13.89
N LEU A 281 11.63 -18.72 13.86
CA LEU A 281 10.89 -18.54 12.61
C LEU A 281 11.70 -17.71 11.60
N ASP A 282 12.28 -16.59 12.02
CA ASP A 282 13.02 -15.68 11.14
C ASP A 282 14.20 -16.35 10.43
N ILE A 283 15.02 -17.11 11.19
CA ILE A 283 16.21 -17.78 10.63
C ILE A 283 15.90 -19.16 10.04
N GLY A 284 14.83 -19.81 10.48
CA GLY A 284 14.54 -21.21 10.13
C GLY A 284 13.65 -21.40 8.92
N ILE A 285 12.81 -20.43 8.53
CA ILE A 285 11.99 -20.55 7.33
C ILE A 285 12.83 -20.42 6.06
N ASN A 286 12.33 -20.95 4.95
CA ASN A 286 12.94 -20.83 3.63
C ASN A 286 12.12 -19.86 2.76
N ARG A 287 12.46 -18.56 2.77
CA ARG A 287 11.72 -17.52 2.05
C ARG A 287 11.68 -17.75 0.54
N ARG A 288 12.73 -18.30 -0.05
CA ARG A 288 12.72 -18.65 -1.48
C ARG A 288 11.65 -19.70 -1.78
N GLN A 289 11.58 -20.75 -0.96
CA GLN A 289 10.57 -21.80 -1.11
C GLN A 289 9.15 -21.24 -0.87
N LEU A 290 8.99 -20.27 0.05
CA LEU A 290 7.72 -19.59 0.28
C LEU A 290 7.28 -18.79 -0.95
N VAL A 291 8.19 -18.07 -1.61
CA VAL A 291 7.90 -17.37 -2.87
C VAL A 291 7.47 -18.34 -3.96
N GLU A 292 8.19 -19.45 -4.13
CA GLU A 292 7.84 -20.46 -5.15
C GLU A 292 6.45 -21.08 -4.90
N ARG A 293 6.16 -21.44 -3.65
CA ARG A 293 4.91 -22.15 -3.32
C ARG A 293 3.69 -21.24 -3.20
N ALA A 294 3.87 -20.05 -2.64
CA ALA A 294 2.76 -19.14 -2.38
C ALA A 294 2.48 -18.18 -3.53
N LEU A 295 3.52 -17.78 -4.27
CA LEU A 295 3.47 -16.76 -5.29
C LEU A 295 3.85 -17.29 -6.69
N ASN A 296 3.98 -18.61 -6.85
CA ASN A 296 4.37 -19.22 -8.13
C ASN A 296 5.61 -18.56 -8.77
N GLY A 297 6.59 -18.17 -7.94
CA GLY A 297 7.79 -17.43 -8.34
C GLY A 297 7.58 -15.94 -8.62
N MET A 298 6.34 -15.42 -8.50
CA MET A 298 6.02 -14.01 -8.76
C MET A 298 6.33 -13.11 -7.56
N GLY A 299 7.60 -13.04 -7.18
CA GLY A 299 8.07 -12.22 -6.08
C GLY A 299 9.53 -12.48 -5.75
N THR A 300 10.00 -11.80 -4.70
CA THR A 300 11.36 -11.99 -4.16
C THR A 300 11.30 -12.20 -2.64
N PRO A 301 12.23 -12.95 -2.04
CA PRO A 301 12.39 -13.01 -0.59
C PRO A 301 12.57 -11.61 0.01
N ALA A 302 12.08 -11.40 1.23
CA ALA A 302 12.20 -10.13 1.94
C ALA A 302 12.46 -10.32 3.43
N CYS A 303 13.30 -9.45 4.01
CA CYS A 303 13.66 -9.41 5.42
C CYS A 303 13.39 -8.04 6.07
N SER A 304 12.80 -7.10 5.34
CA SER A 304 12.59 -5.71 5.76
C SER A 304 11.24 -5.18 5.29
N ILE A 305 10.82 -4.04 5.85
CA ILE A 305 9.52 -3.43 5.58
C ILE A 305 9.41 -2.89 4.14
N GLY A 306 10.50 -2.33 3.62
CA GLY A 306 10.55 -1.69 2.32
C GLY A 306 11.55 -2.31 1.35
N SER A 307 11.59 -1.78 0.14
CA SER A 307 12.62 -2.10 -0.83
C SER A 307 13.96 -1.50 -0.41
N ASP A 308 15.06 -2.23 -0.62
CA ASP A 308 16.42 -1.77 -0.32
C ASP A 308 16.85 -0.56 -1.17
N THR A 309 16.05 -0.22 -2.19
CA THR A 309 16.26 0.97 -3.02
C THR A 309 15.72 2.26 -2.40
N LEU A 310 14.93 2.17 -1.32
CA LEU A 310 14.40 3.35 -0.64
C LEU A 310 15.51 4.07 0.15
N PRO A 311 15.56 5.42 0.12
CA PRO A 311 16.63 6.18 0.78
C PRO A 311 16.75 5.93 2.29
N TRP A 312 15.67 5.50 2.92
CA TRP A 312 15.59 5.26 4.37
C TRP A 312 15.63 3.78 4.75
N ALA A 313 15.76 2.87 3.79
CA ALA A 313 15.76 1.44 4.09
C ALA A 313 17.04 1.03 4.82
N ALA A 314 16.90 0.09 5.74
CA ALA A 314 18.04 -0.61 6.30
C ALA A 314 18.51 -1.69 5.33
N HIS A 315 19.81 -1.72 5.05
CA HIS A 315 20.41 -2.87 4.36
C HIS A 315 20.61 -3.98 5.39
N ILE A 316 19.69 -4.93 5.40
CA ILE A 316 19.70 -6.06 6.34
C ILE A 316 20.18 -7.30 5.57
N ASP A 317 21.41 -7.71 5.83
CA ASP A 317 21.87 -9.03 5.40
C ASP A 317 21.13 -10.10 6.20
N PHE A 318 20.51 -11.04 5.51
CA PHE A 318 19.83 -12.14 6.17
C PHE A 318 20.22 -13.48 5.52
N GLU A 319 20.37 -14.46 6.38
CA GLU A 319 20.49 -15.87 6.01
C GLU A 319 19.32 -16.61 6.64
N ASP A 320 18.53 -17.28 5.81
CA ASP A 320 17.39 -18.09 6.26
C ASP A 320 17.62 -19.59 5.97
N ASN A 321 16.57 -20.40 6.17
CA ASN A 321 16.63 -21.86 6.01
C ASN A 321 17.67 -22.55 6.93
N ARG A 322 18.02 -21.90 8.05
CA ARG A 322 18.95 -22.44 9.07
C ARG A 322 18.18 -23.29 10.09
N VAL A 323 17.56 -24.37 9.60
CA VAL A 323 16.62 -25.19 10.38
C VAL A 323 17.25 -25.75 11.65
N GLU A 324 18.47 -26.29 11.58
CA GLU A 324 19.11 -26.91 12.75
C GLU A 324 19.53 -25.87 13.80
N GLU A 325 19.96 -24.68 13.37
CA GLU A 325 20.23 -23.57 14.29
C GLU A 325 18.95 -23.08 14.98
N ALA A 326 17.85 -22.95 14.22
CA ALA A 326 16.54 -22.57 14.75
C ALA A 326 16.02 -23.59 15.77
N LYS A 327 16.16 -24.89 15.49
CA LYS A 327 15.82 -25.97 16.45
C LYS A 327 16.64 -25.87 17.73
N LYS A 328 17.98 -25.67 17.59
CA LYS A 328 18.85 -25.52 18.75
C LYS A 328 18.45 -24.31 19.60
N LEU A 329 18.17 -23.16 18.96
CA LEU A 329 17.71 -21.97 19.66
C LEU A 329 16.42 -22.23 20.46
N LEU A 330 15.47 -22.96 19.88
CA LEU A 330 14.24 -23.34 20.56
C LEU A 330 14.53 -24.27 21.75
N GLU A 331 15.39 -25.26 21.59
CA GLU A 331 15.77 -26.20 22.65
C GLU A 331 16.48 -25.50 23.81
N ASP A 332 17.44 -24.62 23.51
CA ASP A 332 18.17 -23.81 24.49
C ASP A 332 17.21 -22.88 25.26
N ALA A 333 16.14 -22.40 24.61
CA ALA A 333 15.08 -21.61 25.23
C ALA A 333 14.02 -22.44 25.99
N GLY A 334 14.14 -23.77 25.98
CA GLY A 334 13.25 -24.68 26.70
C GLY A 334 12.01 -25.15 25.92
N TRP A 335 11.92 -24.85 24.62
CA TRP A 335 10.89 -25.38 23.73
C TRP A 335 11.30 -26.78 23.24
N LYS A 336 10.61 -27.83 23.69
CA LYS A 336 10.95 -29.25 23.39
C LYS A 336 9.67 -29.99 23.06
N ASP A 337 9.75 -30.94 22.15
CA ASP A 337 8.67 -31.93 21.92
C ASP A 337 8.82 -33.04 22.99
N THR A 338 7.96 -33.01 24.01
CA THR A 338 8.04 -33.91 25.16
C THR A 338 7.03 -35.03 25.08
N ASP A 339 5.97 -34.90 24.28
CA ASP A 339 4.94 -35.95 24.09
C ASP A 339 5.08 -36.71 22.74
N GLY A 340 5.98 -36.25 21.86
CA GLY A 340 6.32 -36.93 20.61
C GLY A 340 5.32 -36.66 19.47
N ASP A 341 4.48 -35.62 19.58
CA ASP A 341 3.50 -35.28 18.54
C ASP A 341 4.07 -34.39 17.42
N GLY A 342 5.35 -34.05 17.52
CA GLY A 342 6.06 -33.21 16.53
C GLY A 342 5.90 -31.72 16.77
N ILE A 343 5.19 -31.28 17.82
CA ILE A 343 5.01 -29.88 18.20
C ILE A 343 5.77 -29.63 19.50
N ARG A 344 6.58 -28.61 19.54
CA ARG A 344 7.33 -28.24 20.75
C ARG A 344 6.40 -27.62 21.79
N GLU A 345 6.71 -27.84 23.07
CA GLU A 345 6.02 -27.17 24.17
C GLU A 345 7.01 -26.59 25.18
N LYS A 346 6.53 -25.58 25.91
CA LYS A 346 7.24 -24.92 27.01
C LYS A 346 6.25 -24.53 28.10
N ASN A 347 6.48 -24.97 29.34
CA ASN A 347 5.62 -24.66 30.49
C ASN A 347 4.13 -24.99 30.24
N GLY A 348 3.84 -26.08 29.54
CA GLY A 348 2.48 -26.51 29.20
C GLY A 348 1.82 -25.77 28.02
N VAL A 349 2.55 -24.84 27.36
CA VAL A 349 2.08 -24.15 26.16
C VAL A 349 2.69 -24.85 24.95
N LYS A 350 1.86 -25.35 24.02
CA LYS A 350 2.33 -25.86 22.72
C LYS A 350 2.73 -24.72 21.80
N ALA A 351 3.76 -24.93 21.00
CA ALA A 351 4.20 -24.00 19.94
C ALA A 351 3.18 -24.01 18.78
N GLU A 352 1.95 -23.66 19.11
CA GLU A 352 0.82 -23.67 18.19
C GLU A 352 0.06 -22.34 18.24
N PHE A 353 -0.16 -21.71 17.07
CA PHE A 353 -0.94 -20.48 16.97
C PHE A 353 -1.55 -20.29 15.57
N THR A 354 -2.60 -19.47 15.51
CA THR A 354 -3.28 -19.14 14.26
C THR A 354 -2.65 -17.92 13.62
N VAL A 355 -2.45 -17.98 12.29
CA VAL A 355 -2.12 -16.82 11.45
C VAL A 355 -3.26 -16.60 10.46
N THR A 356 -3.73 -15.35 10.37
CA THR A 356 -4.83 -14.99 9.46
C THR A 356 -4.29 -14.42 8.17
N GLY A 357 -4.75 -14.97 7.03
CA GLY A 357 -4.60 -14.39 5.70
C GLY A 357 -5.91 -13.74 5.24
N ARG A 358 -5.83 -12.72 4.40
CA ARG A 358 -7.02 -12.04 3.86
C ARG A 358 -7.68 -12.88 2.77
N SER A 359 -9.00 -13.12 2.87
CA SER A 359 -9.74 -14.03 1.98
C SER A 359 -9.89 -13.54 0.53
N ASN A 360 -9.81 -12.25 0.28
CA ASN A 360 -9.85 -11.64 -1.05
C ASN A 360 -8.49 -11.07 -1.49
N ASP A 361 -7.42 -11.68 -1.03
CA ASP A 361 -6.02 -11.47 -1.46
C ASP A 361 -5.33 -12.83 -1.34
N LEU A 362 -5.40 -13.61 -2.41
CA LEU A 362 -4.93 -15.00 -2.43
C LEU A 362 -3.43 -15.11 -2.14
N ASP A 363 -2.62 -14.16 -2.60
CA ASP A 363 -1.19 -14.13 -2.32
C ASP A 363 -0.91 -14.10 -0.81
N ARG A 364 -1.68 -13.32 -0.03
CA ARG A 364 -1.55 -13.30 1.43
C ARG A 364 -1.98 -14.60 2.07
N TYR A 365 -3.10 -15.17 1.63
CA TYR A 365 -3.57 -16.42 2.21
C TYR A 365 -2.64 -17.59 1.88
N ASN A 366 -2.21 -17.71 0.62
CA ASN A 366 -1.27 -18.73 0.18
C ASN A 366 0.09 -18.61 0.90
N THR A 367 0.54 -17.37 1.17
CA THR A 367 1.74 -17.14 1.99
C THR A 367 1.58 -17.70 3.40
N VAL A 368 0.42 -17.55 4.04
CA VAL A 368 0.17 -18.13 5.37
C VAL A 368 0.13 -19.66 5.31
N VAL A 369 -0.47 -20.25 4.29
CA VAL A 369 -0.51 -21.71 4.10
C VAL A 369 0.91 -22.27 3.90
N ALA A 370 1.70 -21.64 3.04
CA ALA A 370 3.08 -22.06 2.79
C ALA A 370 3.98 -21.87 4.04
N LEU A 371 3.79 -20.79 4.80
CA LEU A 371 4.47 -20.57 6.08
C LEU A 371 4.12 -21.65 7.10
N ALA A 372 2.83 -22.01 7.20
CA ALA A 372 2.38 -23.07 8.10
C ALA A 372 3.03 -24.42 7.78
N ASP A 373 3.21 -24.74 6.50
CA ASP A 373 3.92 -25.96 6.11
C ASP A 373 5.42 -25.88 6.44
N ASN A 374 6.05 -24.74 6.18
CA ASN A 374 7.48 -24.54 6.40
C ASN A 374 7.85 -24.58 7.90
N ALA A 375 7.01 -24.01 8.78
CA ALA A 375 7.23 -23.96 10.22
C ALA A 375 7.21 -25.35 10.90
N LYS A 376 6.59 -26.36 10.28
CA LYS A 376 6.58 -27.76 10.81
C LYS A 376 7.98 -28.31 11.02
N ALA A 377 8.92 -27.96 10.13
CA ALA A 377 10.31 -28.39 10.27
C ALA A 377 10.98 -27.91 11.56
N LEU A 378 10.44 -26.87 12.19
CA LEU A 378 10.93 -26.30 13.45
C LEU A 378 10.19 -26.88 14.68
N GLY A 379 9.17 -27.73 14.48
CA GLY A 379 8.28 -28.17 15.55
C GLY A 379 7.29 -27.06 15.97
N ILE A 380 6.96 -26.14 15.09
CA ILE A 380 5.98 -25.06 15.30
C ILE A 380 4.78 -25.33 14.39
N ARG A 381 3.59 -25.36 14.99
CA ARG A 381 2.33 -25.54 14.26
C ARG A 381 1.62 -24.21 14.06
N ILE A 382 1.57 -23.76 12.82
CA ILE A 382 0.78 -22.60 12.42
C ILE A 382 -0.54 -23.08 11.81
N ILE A 383 -1.66 -22.55 12.31
CA ILE A 383 -3.00 -22.81 11.78
C ILE A 383 -3.34 -21.68 10.82
N ALA A 384 -3.34 -21.97 9.51
CA ALA A 384 -3.70 -20.99 8.49
C ALA A 384 -5.21 -20.73 8.52
N ARG A 385 -5.62 -19.48 8.68
CA ARG A 385 -7.00 -19.03 8.66
C ARG A 385 -7.24 -18.01 7.56
N SER A 386 -8.31 -18.17 6.80
CA SER A 386 -8.78 -17.17 5.84
C SER A 386 -9.87 -16.31 6.48
N ALA A 387 -9.80 -14.98 6.32
CA ALA A 387 -10.81 -14.06 6.84
C ALA A 387 -11.01 -12.83 5.94
N PRO A 388 -12.25 -12.28 5.89
CA PRO A 388 -12.52 -11.02 5.20
C PRO A 388 -11.77 -9.86 5.86
N TRP A 389 -11.46 -8.82 5.07
CA TRP A 389 -10.74 -7.65 5.56
C TRP A 389 -11.37 -6.98 6.79
N ALA A 390 -12.70 -6.91 6.82
CA ALA A 390 -13.44 -6.35 7.95
C ALA A 390 -13.18 -7.11 9.27
N GLU A 391 -12.92 -8.43 9.20
CA GLU A 391 -12.57 -9.25 10.36
C GLU A 391 -11.10 -9.07 10.73
N CYS A 392 -10.18 -9.09 9.75
CA CYS A 392 -8.76 -8.80 9.98
C CYS A 392 -8.56 -7.47 10.70
N ARG A 393 -9.34 -6.44 10.36
CA ARG A 393 -9.30 -5.12 10.99
C ARG A 393 -9.82 -5.05 12.44
N LYS A 394 -10.45 -6.08 12.94
CA LYS A 394 -10.93 -6.14 14.33
C LYS A 394 -9.97 -6.87 15.27
N ALA A 395 -9.03 -7.61 14.73
CA ALA A 395 -8.11 -8.45 15.49
C ALA A 395 -6.87 -7.65 15.92
N ARG A 396 -6.90 -7.04 17.12
CA ARG A 396 -5.72 -6.37 17.69
C ARG A 396 -4.67 -7.38 18.10
N ALA A 397 -3.41 -7.09 17.73
CA ALA A 397 -2.24 -7.87 18.12
C ALA A 397 -2.47 -9.40 17.99
N VAL A 398 -3.11 -9.83 16.90
CA VAL A 398 -3.26 -11.24 16.52
C VAL A 398 -2.42 -11.48 15.27
N PRO A 399 -1.68 -12.59 15.18
CA PRO A 399 -0.86 -12.86 14.00
C PRO A 399 -1.70 -12.82 12.71
N THR A 400 -1.34 -11.90 11.83
CA THR A 400 -2.04 -11.64 10.56
C THR A 400 -1.01 -11.34 9.47
N CYS A 401 -1.24 -11.85 8.27
CA CYS A 401 -0.40 -11.53 7.12
C CYS A 401 -0.84 -10.18 6.52
N TRP A 402 0.03 -9.19 6.66
CA TRP A 402 -0.13 -7.84 6.14
C TRP A 402 0.68 -7.66 4.85
N SER A 403 0.33 -6.65 4.06
CA SER A 403 1.23 -6.05 3.09
C SER A 403 1.66 -4.70 3.67
N VAL A 404 2.92 -4.59 4.02
CA VAL A 404 3.52 -3.41 4.64
C VAL A 404 4.52 -2.79 3.66
N GLY A 405 4.73 -1.49 3.71
CA GLY A 405 5.62 -0.72 2.85
C GLY A 405 4.90 0.40 2.12
N ALA A 406 5.30 1.63 2.45
CA ALA A 406 4.79 2.87 1.89
C ALA A 406 5.90 3.63 1.14
N PRO A 407 5.56 4.57 0.26
CA PRO A 407 6.53 5.44 -0.40
C PRO A 407 7.00 6.58 0.53
N SER A 408 6.99 6.34 1.83
CA SER A 408 7.50 7.22 2.88
C SER A 408 7.90 6.42 4.10
N PRO A 409 8.76 6.94 4.98
CA PRO A 409 9.16 6.24 6.20
C PRO A 409 8.09 6.26 7.31
N MET A 410 6.88 6.73 7.03
CA MET A 410 5.77 6.74 8.01
C MET A 410 5.45 5.36 8.58
N ASP A 411 5.69 4.30 7.81
CA ASP A 411 5.44 2.92 8.24
C ASP A 411 6.29 2.52 9.45
N PHE A 412 7.52 3.05 9.59
CA PHE A 412 8.34 2.77 10.76
C PHE A 412 7.71 3.32 12.03
N ARG A 413 7.21 4.57 11.99
CA ARG A 413 6.46 5.15 13.10
C ARG A 413 5.18 4.36 13.38
N LEU A 414 4.45 4.02 12.31
CA LEU A 414 3.16 3.33 12.42
C LEU A 414 3.30 1.95 13.07
N TYR A 415 4.30 1.16 12.68
CA TYR A 415 4.42 -0.24 13.07
C TYR A 415 5.34 -0.48 14.25
N TYR A 416 6.30 0.43 14.52
CA TYR A 416 7.31 0.19 15.54
C TYR A 416 7.26 1.13 16.72
N HIS A 417 6.78 2.37 16.57
CA HIS A 417 6.76 3.30 17.68
C HIS A 417 5.71 2.91 18.72
N SER A 418 6.12 2.79 19.99
CA SER A 418 5.27 2.32 21.11
C SER A 418 4.04 3.18 21.34
N SER A 419 4.10 4.49 21.03
CA SER A 419 2.97 5.41 21.13
C SER A 419 1.77 5.02 20.24
N ASN A 420 1.96 4.13 19.27
CA ASN A 420 0.91 3.63 18.38
C ASN A 420 0.20 2.37 18.90
N ILE A 421 0.67 1.77 19.97
CA ILE A 421 0.01 0.62 20.60
C ILE A 421 -1.43 1.01 20.98
N ASN A 422 -2.39 0.18 20.60
CA ASN A 422 -3.83 0.34 20.87
C ASN A 422 -4.53 1.56 20.22
N LYS A 423 -3.87 2.32 19.31
CA LYS A 423 -4.55 3.42 18.61
C LYS A 423 -5.49 2.93 17.51
N ALA A 424 -5.01 2.06 16.63
CA ALA A 424 -5.82 1.39 15.61
C ALA A 424 -5.28 -0.03 15.38
N VAL A 425 -6.06 -0.90 14.75
CA VAL A 425 -5.68 -2.32 14.56
C VAL A 425 -4.37 -2.49 13.78
N ILE A 426 -4.17 -1.66 12.78
CA ILE A 426 -2.95 -1.70 11.94
C ILE A 426 -1.78 -0.93 12.56
N ASN A 427 -2.03 -0.13 13.62
CA ASN A 427 -1.01 0.65 14.29
C ASN A 427 -0.32 -0.24 15.33
N ASN A 428 0.95 -0.50 15.14
CA ASN A 428 1.77 -1.37 15.97
C ASN A 428 1.05 -2.71 16.32
N PRO A 429 0.69 -3.51 15.31
CA PRO A 429 -0.14 -4.71 15.51
C PRO A 429 0.59 -5.82 16.26
N SER A 430 1.90 -5.68 16.51
CA SER A 430 2.69 -6.59 17.34
C SER A 430 2.73 -6.17 18.81
N SER A 431 2.16 -5.02 19.17
CA SER A 431 2.33 -4.39 20.49
C SER A 431 3.81 -4.24 20.88
N TYR A 432 4.64 -3.90 19.88
CA TYR A 432 6.08 -3.77 20.04
C TYR A 432 6.44 -2.49 20.78
N SER A 433 7.33 -2.58 21.76
CA SER A 433 7.84 -1.44 22.53
C SER A 433 9.33 -1.62 22.78
N ASN A 434 10.12 -0.70 22.27
CA ASN A 434 11.56 -0.66 22.48
C ASN A 434 12.00 0.81 22.56
N PRO A 435 12.50 1.28 23.72
CA PRO A 435 12.88 2.69 23.90
C PRO A 435 13.97 3.16 22.94
N ASP A 436 14.90 2.28 22.53
CA ASP A 436 15.95 2.66 21.58
C ASP A 436 15.36 2.91 20.19
N VAL A 437 14.37 2.10 19.78
CA VAL A 437 13.66 2.27 18.51
C VAL A 437 12.79 3.52 18.53
N ASP A 438 12.07 3.76 19.62
CA ASP A 438 11.27 4.97 19.81
C ASP A 438 12.15 6.22 19.70
N ALA A 439 13.30 6.24 20.38
CA ALA A 439 14.24 7.36 20.32
C ALA A 439 14.82 7.60 18.92
N LEU A 440 15.12 6.54 18.17
CA LEU A 440 15.61 6.65 16.79
C LEU A 440 14.52 7.19 15.84
N ILE A 441 13.28 6.74 16.00
CA ILE A 441 12.12 7.24 15.24
C ILE A 441 11.89 8.72 15.55
N ASP A 442 11.92 9.11 16.82
CA ASP A 442 11.78 10.52 17.24
C ASP A 442 12.86 11.41 16.66
N GLN A 443 14.13 10.94 16.65
CA GLN A 443 15.24 11.67 16.02
C GLN A 443 15.04 11.79 14.50
N ALA A 444 14.61 10.71 13.85
CA ALA A 444 14.32 10.74 12.43
C ALA A 444 13.21 11.74 12.10
N MET A 445 12.13 11.74 12.89
CA MET A 445 10.99 12.65 12.69
C MET A 445 11.39 14.12 12.82
N ARG A 446 12.24 14.45 13.80
CA ARG A 446 12.66 15.84 14.09
C ARG A 446 13.83 16.31 13.24
N ALA A 447 14.40 15.47 12.39
CA ALA A 447 15.48 15.87 11.50
C ALA A 447 15.00 16.92 10.49
N THR A 448 15.82 17.98 10.30
CA THR A 448 15.51 19.09 9.39
C THR A 448 15.96 18.85 7.96
N ASP A 449 16.69 17.76 7.72
CA ASP A 449 17.10 17.33 6.39
C ASP A 449 16.83 15.83 6.18
N GLN A 450 16.54 15.45 4.93
CA GLN A 450 16.13 14.09 4.59
C GLN A 450 17.26 13.05 4.71
N ASN A 451 18.53 13.44 4.57
CA ASN A 451 19.65 12.50 4.70
C ASN A 451 19.84 12.08 6.15
N THR A 452 19.81 13.04 7.07
CA THR A 452 19.85 12.80 8.52
C THR A 452 18.63 11.97 8.95
N ALA A 453 17.43 12.31 8.46
CA ALA A 453 16.23 11.54 8.74
C ALA A 453 16.37 10.09 8.28
N SER A 454 16.80 9.88 7.04
CA SER A 454 16.98 8.55 6.44
C SER A 454 17.96 7.69 7.23
N ALA A 455 19.06 8.27 7.72
CA ALA A 455 20.03 7.55 8.54
C ALA A 455 19.44 7.07 9.88
N PHE A 456 18.55 7.84 10.50
CA PHE A 456 17.86 7.43 11.73
C PHE A 456 16.76 6.41 11.45
N TRP A 457 15.97 6.57 10.37
CA TRP A 457 14.97 5.58 9.93
C TRP A 457 15.61 4.21 9.69
N SER A 458 16.73 4.17 8.95
CA SER A 458 17.49 2.95 8.67
C SER A 458 17.96 2.26 9.97
N LYS A 459 18.49 3.03 10.93
CA LYS A 459 18.91 2.49 12.23
C LYS A 459 17.72 1.96 13.03
N ALA A 460 16.58 2.65 13.02
CA ALA A 460 15.37 2.21 13.70
C ALA A 460 14.86 0.88 13.13
N GLU A 461 14.84 0.73 11.79
CA GLU A 461 14.47 -0.52 11.13
C GLU A 461 15.40 -1.67 11.52
N ALA A 462 16.70 -1.48 11.39
CA ALA A 462 17.70 -2.49 11.72
C ALA A 462 17.56 -2.95 13.19
N ARG A 463 17.33 -2.02 14.11
CA ARG A 463 17.14 -2.33 15.53
C ARG A 463 15.84 -3.10 15.79
N ALA A 464 14.74 -2.68 15.16
CA ALA A 464 13.46 -3.36 15.29
C ALA A 464 13.48 -4.77 14.68
N ALA A 465 14.13 -4.93 13.52
CA ALA A 465 14.26 -6.23 12.84
C ALA A 465 14.98 -7.27 13.72
N ALA A 466 15.93 -6.87 14.56
CA ALA A 466 16.61 -7.77 15.48
C ALA A 466 15.67 -8.39 16.54
N ASP A 467 14.57 -7.73 16.89
CA ASP A 467 13.57 -8.21 17.85
C ASP A 467 12.42 -9.02 17.18
N VAL A 468 12.37 -9.02 15.84
CA VAL A 468 11.40 -9.75 15.01
C VAL A 468 9.94 -9.50 15.44
N PRO A 469 9.45 -8.26 15.54
CA PRO A 469 8.03 -8.01 15.77
C PRO A 469 7.19 -8.32 14.51
N PHE A 470 7.82 -8.37 13.35
CA PHE A 470 7.28 -8.85 12.09
C PHE A 470 8.19 -9.92 11.48
N LEU A 471 7.59 -10.99 11.02
CA LEU A 471 8.24 -11.98 10.15
C LEU A 471 8.03 -11.54 8.71
N TYR A 472 9.03 -10.90 8.12
CA TYR A 472 9.03 -10.53 6.71
C TYR A 472 9.28 -11.77 5.85
N ILE A 473 8.52 -11.93 4.77
CA ILE A 473 8.52 -13.15 3.97
C ILE A 473 8.92 -12.87 2.53
N SER A 474 8.14 -12.03 1.83
CA SER A 474 8.32 -11.82 0.41
C SER A 474 7.81 -10.45 -0.05
N ARG A 475 8.37 -9.96 -1.17
CA ARG A 475 7.80 -8.87 -1.97
C ARG A 475 7.12 -9.48 -3.19
N PRO A 476 5.79 -9.58 -3.22
CA PRO A 476 5.07 -10.05 -4.38
C PRO A 476 5.11 -9.01 -5.49
N ARG A 477 4.82 -9.42 -6.72
CA ARG A 477 4.62 -8.54 -7.86
C ARG A 477 3.14 -8.31 -8.09
N ASN A 478 2.80 -7.18 -8.72
CA ASN A 478 1.49 -7.02 -9.32
C ASN A 478 1.54 -7.52 -10.76
N ASN A 479 0.70 -8.49 -11.07
CA ASN A 479 0.68 -9.17 -12.35
C ASN A 479 -0.57 -8.77 -13.13
N TYR A 480 -0.39 -8.37 -14.37
CA TYR A 480 -1.48 -7.97 -15.26
C TYR A 480 -1.38 -8.73 -16.57
N LEU A 481 -2.51 -9.21 -17.06
CA LEU A 481 -2.64 -9.61 -18.45
C LEU A 481 -3.06 -8.37 -19.24
N VAL A 482 -2.26 -8.00 -20.22
CA VAL A 482 -2.39 -6.78 -21.03
C VAL A 482 -2.60 -7.18 -22.48
N ARG A 483 -3.57 -6.57 -23.15
CA ARG A 483 -3.82 -6.80 -24.58
C ARG A 483 -2.61 -6.38 -25.40
N LYS A 484 -2.17 -7.26 -26.31
CA LYS A 484 -1.07 -6.97 -27.23
C LYS A 484 -1.36 -5.72 -28.04
N GLY A 485 -0.35 -4.86 -28.16
CA GLY A 485 -0.46 -3.57 -28.80
C GLY A 485 -0.88 -2.41 -27.87
N LEU A 486 -1.34 -2.70 -26.65
CA LEU A 486 -1.51 -1.64 -25.63
C LEU A 486 -0.16 -1.35 -24.96
N ARG A 487 0.39 -0.17 -25.22
CA ARG A 487 1.66 0.30 -24.63
C ARG A 487 1.43 0.94 -23.28
N LEU A 488 2.14 0.46 -22.28
CA LEU A 488 2.21 1.02 -20.95
C LEU A 488 3.66 1.47 -20.70
N PRO A 489 3.97 2.77 -20.74
CA PRO A 489 5.30 3.25 -20.40
C PRO A 489 5.71 2.83 -18.99
N PRO A 490 7.00 2.52 -18.75
CA PRO A 490 7.46 2.14 -17.42
C PRO A 490 7.26 3.29 -16.42
N LEU A 491 6.93 2.94 -15.19
CA LEU A 491 6.88 3.90 -14.09
C LEU A 491 8.30 4.33 -13.71
N ASN A 492 8.48 5.59 -13.38
CA ASN A 492 9.77 6.13 -12.95
C ASN A 492 10.15 5.75 -11.51
N LYS A 493 9.21 5.16 -10.78
CA LYS A 493 9.35 4.74 -9.37
C LYS A 493 8.79 3.36 -9.17
N ILE A 494 9.12 2.74 -8.02
CA ILE A 494 8.46 1.52 -7.58
C ILE A 494 7.13 1.92 -6.93
N PRO A 495 5.98 1.54 -7.52
CA PRO A 495 4.67 1.93 -7.02
C PRO A 495 4.29 1.14 -5.76
N VAL A 496 3.34 1.66 -5.01
CA VAL A 496 2.76 0.92 -3.87
C VAL A 496 1.97 -0.29 -4.38
N ARG A 497 2.04 -1.41 -3.67
CA ARG A 497 1.31 -2.63 -4.06
C ARG A 497 -0.19 -2.39 -4.25
N ASN A 498 -0.80 -1.67 -3.37
CA ASN A 498 -2.22 -1.28 -3.30
C ASN A 498 -3.18 -2.09 -4.21
N GLN A 499 -3.10 -3.42 -4.14
CA GLN A 499 -3.99 -4.39 -4.78
C GLN A 499 -4.30 -4.06 -6.26
N GLY A 500 -3.25 -3.77 -7.05
CA GLY A 500 -3.36 -3.59 -8.49
C GLY A 500 -3.56 -2.16 -8.99
N LEU A 501 -3.67 -1.16 -8.12
CA LEU A 501 -3.78 0.24 -8.56
C LEU A 501 -2.48 0.82 -9.13
N SER A 502 -1.35 0.19 -8.85
CA SER A 502 -0.03 0.69 -9.28
C SER A 502 0.08 0.98 -10.77
N VAL A 503 -0.57 0.20 -11.61
CA VAL A 503 -0.48 0.33 -13.08
C VAL A 503 -1.10 1.62 -13.61
N VAL A 504 -2.15 2.18 -12.97
CA VAL A 504 -2.87 3.34 -13.50
C VAL A 504 -2.19 4.69 -13.24
N GLU A 505 -1.05 4.70 -12.54
CA GLU A 505 -0.39 5.93 -12.11
C GLU A 505 0.02 6.84 -13.28
N ASN A 506 0.41 6.24 -14.42
CA ASN A 506 0.72 6.96 -15.66
C ASN A 506 -0.26 6.61 -16.80
N MET A 507 -1.49 6.24 -16.48
CA MET A 507 -2.49 5.80 -17.47
C MET A 507 -2.79 6.85 -18.55
N ASN A 508 -2.53 8.12 -18.28
CA ASN A 508 -2.63 9.20 -19.26
C ASN A 508 -1.53 9.16 -20.35
N GLU A 509 -0.50 8.36 -20.17
CA GLU A 509 0.60 8.17 -21.12
C GLU A 509 0.46 6.87 -21.93
N TRP A 510 -0.54 6.05 -21.65
CA TRP A 510 -0.77 4.81 -22.40
C TRP A 510 -1.24 5.09 -23.80
N SER A 511 -0.91 4.20 -24.73
CA SER A 511 -1.32 4.32 -26.14
C SER A 511 -1.45 2.93 -26.78
N TRP A 512 -2.12 2.86 -27.92
CA TRP A 512 -2.02 1.69 -28.80
C TRP A 512 -0.78 1.81 -29.69
N ASP A 513 -0.26 0.64 -30.09
CA ASP A 513 0.71 0.57 -31.20
C ASP A 513 0.04 1.10 -32.48
N ASP A 514 0.82 1.80 -33.32
CA ASP A 514 0.41 2.33 -34.62
C ASP A 514 0.08 1.21 -35.64
#